data_26681c12a134a4ac85a93addf4faf6ef
#
_entry.id   26681c12a134a4ac85a93addf4faf6ef
#
_cell.length_a   1.000
_cell.length_b   1.000
_cell.length_c   1.000
_cell.angle_alpha   90.00
_cell.angle_beta   90.00
_cell.angle_gamma   90.00
#
_symmetry.space_group_name_H-M   'P 1'
#
loop_
_entity.id
_entity.type
_entity.pdbx_description
1 polymer ?
#
loop_
_entity_poly.entity_id
_entity_poly.type
_entity_poly.pdbx_seq_one_letter_code
_entity_poly.pdbx_strand_id
1 'polypeptide(L)'
;MHPFRFAVQATKATTGAQWRDLACKAEDLGYATLFVADHYLGPGPAARESRLPPQHLAPIAAIATAAAVTQRLRVGCRVFCVDYHVPAVLAKEAATLDLLSDGRLEFGIGAGWSEREYRAMGLDFGAPARRVDKLQDVVALLKAHWSGEPLDHQGPFATATGYAGLPLPARRPRPPIMIGGARKRVLSLAAREADIVSINNVPFDAVNDAGRTPAEEAAHRFAVVRDAAGDRLPGLEIESSPFFTEITDDPAAAAGRVAKIMGVPPDGLPEHPNVLVGSLDEVADRLQQRREACGANYITVQQRELERFAPVVARLAGR
;
A
#
# COMPACT_ATOMS: atom_id res chain seq x y z
N MET A 1 -17.65 9.65 6.23
CA MET A 1 -16.83 8.91 5.22
C MET A 1 -15.75 9.85 4.72
N HIS A 2 -14.54 9.33 4.51
CA HIS A 2 -13.44 10.09 3.91
C HIS A 2 -13.69 10.36 2.43
N PRO A 3 -13.23 11.50 1.88
CA PRO A 3 -13.26 11.76 0.45
C PRO A 3 -12.37 10.77 -0.30
N PHE A 4 -12.67 10.58 -1.60
CA PHE A 4 -11.80 9.74 -2.43
C PHE A 4 -10.40 10.31 -2.59
N ARG A 5 -9.42 9.43 -2.46
CA ARG A 5 -8.01 9.68 -2.79
C ARG A 5 -7.52 8.59 -3.74
N PHE A 6 -6.65 8.98 -4.64
CA PHE A 6 -6.09 8.08 -5.63
C PHE A 6 -4.57 8.09 -5.56
N ALA A 7 -3.97 6.92 -5.62
CA ALA A 7 -2.53 6.76 -5.71
C ALA A 7 -2.14 5.93 -6.93
N VAL A 8 -0.89 6.07 -7.33
CA VAL A 8 -0.27 5.18 -8.29
C VAL A 8 0.91 4.47 -7.64
N GLN A 9 1.02 3.15 -7.83
CA GLN A 9 2.19 2.37 -7.43
C GLN A 9 3.10 2.15 -8.63
N ALA A 10 4.31 2.69 -8.56
CA ALA A 10 5.30 2.59 -9.61
C ALA A 10 6.37 1.53 -9.28
N THR A 11 6.75 0.77 -10.30
CA THR A 11 7.74 -0.32 -10.19
C THR A 11 8.85 -0.22 -11.24
N LYS A 12 8.66 0.60 -12.29
CA LYS A 12 9.55 0.64 -13.45
C LYS A 12 10.02 2.06 -13.72
N ALA A 13 11.33 2.24 -13.63
CA ALA A 13 12.04 3.36 -14.24
C ALA A 13 13.47 2.92 -14.49
N THR A 14 13.99 3.12 -15.71
CA THR A 14 15.34 2.71 -16.10
C THR A 14 16.31 3.91 -16.15
N THR A 15 15.79 5.12 -16.04
CA THR A 15 16.58 6.37 -15.97
C THR A 15 16.01 7.31 -14.92
N GLY A 16 16.86 8.15 -14.36
CA GLY A 16 16.42 9.19 -13.42
C GLY A 16 15.44 10.19 -14.06
N ALA A 17 15.54 10.46 -15.35
CA ALA A 17 14.58 11.31 -16.08
C ALA A 17 13.19 10.66 -16.08
N GLN A 18 13.09 9.40 -16.51
CA GLN A 18 11.81 8.67 -16.50
C GLN A 18 11.12 8.67 -15.12
N TRP A 19 11.91 8.54 -14.05
CA TRP A 19 11.36 8.56 -12.70
C TRP A 19 10.80 9.94 -12.32
N ARG A 20 11.54 11.00 -12.58
CA ARG A 20 11.09 12.37 -12.32
C ARG A 20 9.86 12.74 -13.14
N ASP A 21 9.87 12.41 -14.44
CA ASP A 21 8.74 12.67 -15.34
C ASP A 21 7.48 11.93 -14.88
N LEU A 22 7.62 10.68 -14.39
CA LEU A 22 6.52 9.92 -13.82
C LEU A 22 5.93 10.60 -12.58
N ALA A 23 6.80 11.11 -11.69
CA ALA A 23 6.35 11.79 -10.47
C ALA A 23 5.62 13.10 -10.80
N CYS A 24 6.17 13.92 -11.69
CA CYS A 24 5.51 15.14 -12.16
C CYS A 24 4.18 14.83 -12.85
N LYS A 25 4.14 13.84 -13.74
CA LYS A 25 2.91 13.41 -14.42
C LYS A 25 1.84 12.92 -13.44
N ALA A 26 2.20 12.15 -12.40
CA ALA A 26 1.25 11.72 -11.38
C ALA A 26 0.64 12.93 -10.65
N GLU A 27 1.45 13.95 -10.31
CA GLU A 27 0.97 15.19 -9.73
C GLU A 27 0.03 15.95 -10.67
N ASP A 28 0.41 16.12 -11.93
CA ASP A 28 -0.37 16.86 -12.94
C ASP A 28 -1.72 16.20 -13.23
N LEU A 29 -1.79 14.89 -13.18
CA LEU A 29 -3.01 14.10 -13.35
C LEU A 29 -3.90 14.05 -12.09
N GLY A 30 -3.50 14.72 -10.99
CA GLY A 30 -4.29 14.87 -9.78
C GLY A 30 -4.25 13.67 -8.84
N TYR A 31 -3.30 12.76 -8.99
CA TYR A 31 -3.09 11.72 -7.99
C TYR A 31 -2.62 12.31 -6.67
N ALA A 32 -3.15 11.77 -5.58
CA ALA A 32 -2.78 12.23 -4.24
C ALA A 32 -1.40 11.71 -3.82
N THR A 33 -1.01 10.51 -4.27
CA THR A 33 0.21 9.85 -3.79
C THR A 33 0.87 9.01 -4.89
N LEU A 34 2.21 9.04 -4.91
CA LEU A 34 3.05 8.11 -5.65
C LEU A 34 3.71 7.14 -4.67
N PHE A 35 3.41 5.86 -4.83
CA PHE A 35 4.02 4.78 -4.06
C PHE A 35 5.08 4.02 -4.86
N VAL A 36 6.11 3.56 -4.17
CA VAL A 36 7.01 2.50 -4.61
C VAL A 36 6.76 1.24 -3.78
N ALA A 37 7.26 0.09 -4.25
CA ALA A 37 7.28 -1.14 -3.48
C ALA A 37 8.65 -1.35 -2.83
N ASP A 38 8.69 -2.07 -1.71
CA ASP A 38 9.93 -2.46 -1.03
C ASP A 38 10.33 -3.88 -1.45
N HIS A 39 10.67 -4.02 -2.73
CA HIS A 39 11.17 -5.26 -3.33
C HIS A 39 12.50 -5.00 -4.02
N TYR A 40 13.41 -5.97 -3.98
CA TYR A 40 14.81 -5.76 -4.38
C TYR A 40 15.26 -6.68 -5.52
N LEU A 41 14.43 -7.62 -5.94
CA LEU A 41 14.83 -8.59 -6.97
C LEU A 41 14.79 -7.96 -8.36
N GLY A 42 15.94 -7.95 -9.01
CA GLY A 42 16.06 -7.78 -10.45
C GLY A 42 15.66 -9.06 -11.23
N PRO A 43 15.73 -9.04 -12.57
CA PRO A 43 15.42 -10.22 -13.37
C PRO A 43 16.29 -11.43 -13.00
N GLY A 44 15.66 -12.57 -12.74
CA GLY A 44 16.35 -13.80 -12.36
C GLY A 44 15.41 -14.93 -11.95
N PRO A 45 15.93 -16.11 -11.60
CA PRO A 45 15.11 -17.24 -11.16
C PRO A 45 14.22 -16.90 -9.96
N ALA A 46 14.77 -16.29 -8.91
CA ALA A 46 14.03 -15.93 -7.71
C ALA A 46 12.87 -14.97 -7.99
N ALA A 47 13.05 -13.96 -8.86
CA ALA A 47 11.98 -13.04 -9.27
C ALA A 47 10.87 -13.77 -10.04
N ARG A 48 11.24 -14.66 -10.98
CA ARG A 48 10.26 -15.48 -11.71
C ARG A 48 9.45 -16.38 -10.79
N GLU A 49 10.11 -17.02 -9.85
CA GLU A 49 9.46 -17.90 -8.89
C GLU A 49 8.59 -17.16 -7.89
N SER A 50 8.96 -15.93 -7.47
CA SER A 50 8.16 -15.10 -6.60
C SER A 50 6.98 -14.45 -7.33
N ARG A 51 6.94 -14.51 -8.67
CA ARG A 51 5.96 -13.83 -9.53
C ARG A 51 5.90 -12.31 -9.31
N LEU A 52 6.99 -11.75 -8.79
CA LEU A 52 7.13 -10.30 -8.62
C LEU A 52 7.66 -9.67 -9.91
N PRO A 53 7.11 -8.54 -10.34
CA PRO A 53 7.76 -7.78 -11.40
C PRO A 53 9.13 -7.29 -10.89
N PRO A 54 10.16 -7.25 -11.76
CA PRO A 54 11.45 -6.69 -11.38
C PRO A 54 11.28 -5.27 -10.83
N GLN A 55 11.91 -5.00 -9.69
CA GLN A 55 11.93 -3.66 -9.09
C GLN A 55 13.23 -2.97 -9.53
N HIS A 56 13.08 -1.76 -10.09
CA HIS A 56 14.24 -1.03 -10.63
C HIS A 56 14.88 -0.12 -9.58
N LEU A 57 14.11 0.35 -8.60
CA LEU A 57 14.54 1.39 -7.69
C LEU A 57 14.33 0.94 -6.23
N ALA A 58 15.32 1.20 -5.38
CA ALA A 58 15.15 1.08 -3.94
C ALA A 58 14.26 2.24 -3.42
N PRO A 59 13.36 1.98 -2.45
CA PRO A 59 12.30 2.93 -2.09
C PRO A 59 12.80 4.26 -1.54
N ILE A 60 13.76 4.28 -0.62
CA ILE A 60 14.21 5.51 0.04
C ILE A 60 14.71 6.55 -0.98
N ALA A 61 15.61 6.15 -1.89
CA ALA A 61 16.15 7.04 -2.91
C ALA A 61 15.07 7.49 -3.93
N ALA A 62 14.18 6.58 -4.32
CA ALA A 62 13.10 6.88 -5.24
C ALA A 62 12.09 7.86 -4.64
N ILE A 63 11.70 7.69 -3.38
CA ILE A 63 10.79 8.58 -2.65
C ILE A 63 11.42 9.98 -2.52
N ALA A 64 12.68 10.08 -2.10
CA ALA A 64 13.38 11.35 -1.97
C ALA A 64 13.43 12.11 -3.31
N THR A 65 13.75 11.40 -4.40
CA THR A 65 13.81 12.00 -5.74
C THR A 65 12.43 12.49 -6.21
N ALA A 66 11.37 11.70 -6.01
CA ALA A 66 10.01 12.11 -6.38
C ALA A 66 9.54 13.32 -5.56
N ALA A 67 9.83 13.35 -4.26
CA ALA A 67 9.51 14.47 -3.39
C ALA A 67 10.21 15.77 -3.83
N ALA A 68 11.47 15.68 -4.29
CA ALA A 68 12.26 16.84 -4.69
C ALA A 68 11.77 17.52 -5.99
N VAL A 69 11.02 16.80 -6.84
CA VAL A 69 10.55 17.32 -8.14
C VAL A 69 9.05 17.62 -8.18
N THR A 70 8.34 17.39 -7.08
CA THR A 70 6.89 17.62 -6.94
C THR A 70 6.60 18.57 -5.79
N GLN A 71 5.43 19.22 -5.79
CA GLN A 71 5.06 20.23 -4.80
C GLN A 71 3.92 19.79 -3.87
N ARG A 72 2.97 19.02 -4.39
CA ARG A 72 1.75 18.61 -3.68
C ARG A 72 1.63 17.10 -3.54
N LEU A 73 2.22 16.36 -4.49
CA LEU A 73 2.16 14.90 -4.52
C LEU A 73 2.73 14.32 -3.23
N ARG A 74 1.97 13.50 -2.55
CA ARG A 74 2.50 12.68 -1.46
C ARG A 74 3.35 11.57 -2.02
N VAL A 75 4.31 11.13 -1.25
CA VAL A 75 5.26 10.10 -1.65
C VAL A 75 5.36 9.04 -0.54
N GLY A 76 5.57 7.79 -0.90
CA GLY A 76 5.69 6.76 0.11
C GLY A 76 6.04 5.38 -0.43
N CYS A 77 6.11 4.44 0.48
CA CYS A 77 6.27 3.02 0.16
C CYS A 77 4.99 2.26 0.51
N ARG A 78 4.52 1.44 -0.39
CA ARG A 78 3.37 0.56 -0.16
C ARG A 78 3.80 -0.90 -0.35
N VAL A 79 4.35 -1.55 0.69
CA VAL A 79 4.75 -1.05 2.01
C VAL A 79 6.17 -1.49 2.31
N PHE A 80 6.89 -0.79 3.20
CA PHE A 80 8.18 -1.26 3.69
C PHE A 80 8.04 -2.62 4.39
N CYS A 81 8.95 -3.54 4.11
CA CYS A 81 9.00 -4.83 4.79
C CYS A 81 9.80 -4.70 6.11
N VAL A 82 9.15 -5.01 7.22
CA VAL A 82 9.75 -4.86 8.55
C VAL A 82 11.07 -5.63 8.73
N ASP A 83 11.32 -6.66 7.93
CA ASP A 83 12.52 -7.49 8.01
C ASP A 83 13.68 -7.02 7.13
N TYR A 84 13.43 -6.10 6.19
CA TYR A 84 14.48 -5.63 5.28
C TYR A 84 15.28 -4.44 5.83
N HIS A 85 14.81 -3.86 6.93
CA HIS A 85 15.37 -2.63 7.50
C HIS A 85 15.74 -2.78 8.98
N VAL A 86 16.79 -2.07 9.39
CA VAL A 86 17.09 -1.85 10.80
C VAL A 86 16.09 -0.82 11.34
N PRO A 87 15.25 -1.15 12.35
CA PRO A 87 14.12 -0.31 12.75
C PRO A 87 14.47 1.15 13.09
N ALA A 88 15.53 1.37 13.87
CA ALA A 88 15.96 2.72 14.26
C ALA A 88 16.49 3.53 13.05
N VAL A 89 17.13 2.86 12.09
CA VAL A 89 17.60 3.50 10.85
C VAL A 89 16.40 3.90 9.99
N LEU A 90 15.45 2.98 9.77
CA LEU A 90 14.22 3.25 9.01
C LEU A 90 13.41 4.39 9.66
N ALA A 91 13.35 4.46 10.99
CA ALA A 91 12.69 5.54 11.71
C ALA A 91 13.30 6.91 11.37
N LYS A 92 14.63 7.00 11.35
CA LYS A 92 15.35 8.22 10.98
C LYS A 92 15.18 8.56 9.50
N GLU A 93 15.27 7.58 8.61
CA GLU A 93 15.07 7.77 7.16
C GLU A 93 13.68 8.29 6.86
N ALA A 94 12.64 7.73 7.48
CA ALA A 94 11.26 8.18 7.32
C ALA A 94 11.06 9.61 7.84
N ALA A 95 11.61 9.95 9.02
CA ALA A 95 11.54 11.32 9.53
C ALA A 95 12.28 12.31 8.60
N THR A 96 13.41 11.89 8.02
CA THR A 96 14.16 12.69 7.05
C THR A 96 13.35 12.89 5.75
N LEU A 97 12.74 11.84 5.23
CA LEU A 97 11.88 11.93 4.04
C LEU A 97 10.69 12.86 4.28
N ASP A 98 10.05 12.77 5.45
CA ASP A 98 8.93 13.64 5.81
C ASP A 98 9.37 15.10 5.92
N LEU A 99 10.51 15.37 6.56
CA LEU A 99 11.09 16.71 6.65
C LEU A 99 11.42 17.27 5.26
N LEU A 100 12.14 16.53 4.42
CA LEU A 100 12.58 16.97 3.09
C LEU A 100 11.44 17.06 2.07
N SER A 101 10.31 16.45 2.34
CA SER A 101 9.09 16.54 1.53
C SER A 101 8.06 17.52 2.09
N ASP A 102 8.39 18.31 3.11
CA ASP A 102 7.45 19.24 3.76
C ASP A 102 6.17 18.54 4.28
N GLY A 103 6.33 17.36 4.90
CA GLY A 103 5.23 16.59 5.52
C GLY A 103 4.38 15.80 4.51
N ARG A 104 4.92 15.49 3.31
CA ARG A 104 4.20 14.74 2.27
C ARG A 104 4.46 13.23 2.30
N LEU A 105 5.23 12.71 3.26
CA LEU A 105 5.44 11.27 3.39
C LEU A 105 4.16 10.55 3.83
N GLU A 106 3.84 9.46 3.17
CA GLU A 106 2.93 8.41 3.65
C GLU A 106 3.74 7.14 3.93
N PHE A 107 3.88 6.81 5.20
CA PHE A 107 4.76 5.74 5.64
C PHE A 107 4.00 4.42 5.71
N GLY A 108 4.18 3.57 4.70
CA GLY A 108 3.60 2.23 4.70
C GLY A 108 4.57 1.19 5.25
N ILE A 109 4.09 0.26 6.10
CA ILE A 109 4.87 -0.84 6.65
C ILE A 109 4.05 -2.13 6.73
N GLY A 110 4.70 -3.28 6.60
CA GLY A 110 4.06 -4.60 6.63
C GLY A 110 4.98 -5.70 7.11
N ALA A 111 4.39 -6.86 7.41
CA ALA A 111 5.07 -8.01 8.01
C ALA A 111 5.90 -8.86 7.01
N GLY A 112 6.00 -8.47 5.74
CA GLY A 112 6.60 -9.29 4.69
C GLY A 112 5.75 -10.50 4.28
N TRP A 113 5.95 -10.99 3.05
CA TRP A 113 5.15 -12.09 2.50
C TRP A 113 5.89 -12.99 1.51
N SER A 114 6.92 -12.49 0.83
CA SER A 114 7.63 -13.20 -0.23
C SER A 114 8.80 -14.03 0.31
N GLU A 115 8.53 -15.24 0.80
CA GLU A 115 9.56 -16.13 1.34
C GLU A 115 10.74 -16.34 0.36
N ARG A 116 10.45 -16.41 -0.95
CA ARG A 116 11.48 -16.57 -1.98
C ARG A 116 12.41 -15.40 -2.08
N GLU A 117 11.87 -14.17 -1.93
CA GLU A 117 12.69 -12.95 -1.89
C GLU A 117 13.57 -12.91 -0.66
N TYR A 118 13.02 -13.23 0.52
CA TYR A 118 13.80 -13.35 1.75
C TYR A 118 14.97 -14.30 1.57
N ARG A 119 14.73 -15.52 1.07
CA ARG A 119 15.79 -16.50 0.80
C ARG A 119 16.83 -16.00 -0.20
N ALA A 120 16.39 -15.34 -1.27
CA ALA A 120 17.29 -14.78 -2.28
C ALA A 120 18.22 -13.70 -1.73
N MET A 121 17.76 -12.96 -0.70
CA MET A 121 18.56 -11.94 -0.01
C MET A 121 19.30 -12.47 1.23
N GLY A 122 19.19 -13.77 1.53
CA GLY A 122 19.85 -14.38 2.70
C GLY A 122 19.18 -14.06 4.03
N LEU A 123 17.89 -13.70 4.01
CA LEU A 123 17.10 -13.36 5.20
C LEU A 123 16.27 -14.56 5.68
N ASP A 124 16.09 -14.67 7.00
CA ASP A 124 15.17 -15.64 7.60
C ASP A 124 13.73 -15.14 7.46
N PHE A 125 12.86 -15.96 6.86
CA PHE A 125 11.45 -15.62 6.69
C PHE A 125 10.65 -15.75 7.99
N GLY A 126 11.02 -16.66 8.85
CA GLY A 126 10.37 -16.89 10.13
C GLY A 126 8.88 -17.25 10.05
N ALA A 127 8.27 -17.55 11.20
CA ALA A 127 6.84 -17.87 11.29
C ALA A 127 5.96 -16.62 11.08
N PRO A 128 4.79 -16.75 10.45
CA PRO A 128 3.89 -15.61 10.21
C PRO A 128 3.51 -14.84 11.49
N ALA A 129 3.28 -15.54 12.59
CA ALA A 129 2.96 -14.92 13.88
C ALA A 129 4.10 -14.02 14.37
N ARG A 130 5.35 -14.53 14.31
CA ARG A 130 6.55 -13.79 14.73
C ARG A 130 6.77 -12.53 13.89
N ARG A 131 6.51 -12.57 12.58
CA ARG A 131 6.63 -11.38 11.72
C ARG A 131 5.60 -10.30 12.07
N VAL A 132 4.38 -10.68 12.46
CA VAL A 132 3.36 -9.72 12.94
C VAL A 132 3.74 -9.15 14.31
N ASP A 133 4.31 -9.96 15.21
CA ASP A 133 4.81 -9.46 16.50
C ASP A 133 5.95 -8.46 16.31
N LYS A 134 6.88 -8.75 15.39
CA LYS A 134 7.95 -7.82 15.02
C LYS A 134 7.38 -6.53 14.41
N LEU A 135 6.39 -6.63 13.52
CA LEU A 135 5.73 -5.44 12.97
C LEU A 135 5.14 -4.56 14.05
N GLN A 136 4.45 -5.14 15.03
CA GLN A 136 3.87 -4.40 16.15
C GLN A 136 4.94 -3.69 16.98
N ASP A 137 6.01 -4.39 17.32
CA ASP A 137 7.14 -3.86 18.10
C ASP A 137 7.84 -2.72 17.36
N VAL A 138 8.12 -2.90 16.07
CA VAL A 138 8.75 -1.87 15.23
C VAL A 138 7.85 -0.64 15.08
N VAL A 139 6.53 -0.80 14.89
CA VAL A 139 5.60 0.34 14.84
C VAL A 139 5.61 1.14 16.13
N ALA A 140 5.73 0.49 17.29
CA ALA A 140 5.87 1.18 18.58
C ALA A 140 7.18 1.98 18.65
N LEU A 141 8.31 1.39 18.23
CA LEU A 141 9.60 2.06 18.15
C LEU A 141 9.56 3.28 17.22
N LEU A 142 8.97 3.14 16.02
CA LEU A 142 8.82 4.24 15.05
C LEU A 142 8.07 5.41 15.66
N LYS A 143 6.92 5.15 16.29
CA LYS A 143 6.13 6.20 16.98
C LYS A 143 6.91 6.89 18.10
N ALA A 144 7.63 6.13 18.89
CA ALA A 144 8.49 6.66 19.96
C ALA A 144 9.62 7.52 19.38
N HIS A 145 10.29 7.07 18.30
CA HIS A 145 11.35 7.83 17.63
C HIS A 145 10.86 9.18 17.10
N TRP A 146 9.63 9.25 16.57
CA TRP A 146 9.06 10.47 15.99
C TRP A 146 8.40 11.41 17.00
N SER A 147 8.29 11.01 18.26
CA SER A 147 7.68 11.84 19.33
C SER A 147 8.54 13.05 19.71
N GLY A 148 9.87 12.91 19.58
CA GLY A 148 10.84 13.89 20.05
C GLY A 148 11.25 13.69 21.50
N GLU A 149 10.63 12.75 22.21
CA GLU A 149 11.00 12.39 23.57
C GLU A 149 12.23 11.47 23.59
N PRO A 150 12.96 11.40 24.72
CA PRO A 150 14.04 10.44 24.88
C PRO A 150 13.55 9.00 24.66
N LEU A 151 14.27 8.26 23.82
CA LEU A 151 13.95 6.88 23.52
C LEU A 151 14.39 5.94 24.64
N ASP A 152 13.47 5.11 25.08
CA ASP A 152 13.72 3.94 25.94
C ASP A 152 12.83 2.77 25.47
N HIS A 153 12.98 2.39 24.20
CA HIS A 153 12.27 1.25 23.63
C HIS A 153 13.12 -0.01 23.74
N GLN A 154 12.63 -0.99 24.50
CA GLN A 154 13.27 -2.29 24.74
C GLN A 154 12.28 -3.40 24.38
N GLY A 155 11.99 -3.53 23.09
CA GLY A 155 11.06 -4.54 22.59
C GLY A 155 11.73 -5.89 22.31
N PRO A 156 10.94 -6.94 22.05
CA PRO A 156 11.47 -8.27 21.78
C PRO A 156 12.16 -8.40 20.42
N PHE A 157 11.96 -7.45 19.51
CA PHE A 157 12.52 -7.47 18.16
C PHE A 157 13.30 -6.20 17.81
N ALA A 158 13.13 -5.14 18.57
CA ALA A 158 13.80 -3.88 18.31
C ALA A 158 14.15 -3.19 19.63
N THR A 159 15.34 -2.59 19.67
CA THR A 159 15.80 -1.80 20.81
C THR A 159 16.35 -0.47 20.32
N ALA A 160 15.96 0.62 21.00
CA ALA A 160 16.49 1.97 20.78
C ALA A 160 16.42 2.75 22.08
N THR A 161 17.57 3.03 22.68
CA THR A 161 17.66 3.64 24.01
C THR A 161 18.76 4.70 24.08
N GLY A 162 18.59 5.68 24.97
CA GLY A 162 19.64 6.64 25.30
C GLY A 162 19.85 7.77 24.30
N TYR A 163 18.87 8.05 23.42
CA TYR A 163 18.90 9.19 22.51
C TYR A 163 17.49 9.69 22.20
N ALA A 164 17.36 10.89 21.63
CA ALA A 164 16.11 11.38 21.05
C ALA A 164 16.18 11.32 19.54
N GLY A 165 15.06 10.99 18.88
CA GLY A 165 15.00 10.88 17.43
C GLY A 165 15.16 12.24 16.74
N LEU A 166 16.08 12.32 15.77
CA LEU A 166 16.29 13.49 14.90
C LEU A 166 16.53 13.05 13.44
N PRO A 167 16.02 13.82 12.43
CA PRO A 167 15.13 14.99 12.61
C PRO A 167 13.77 14.57 13.16
N LEU A 168 13.02 15.55 13.69
CA LEU A 168 11.60 15.33 13.90
C LEU A 168 10.88 15.42 12.55
N PRO A 169 9.83 14.62 12.31
CA PRO A 169 9.00 14.77 11.12
C PRO A 169 8.44 16.19 11.00
N ALA A 170 8.29 16.69 9.77
CA ALA A 170 7.61 17.97 9.52
C ALA A 170 6.13 17.88 9.89
N ARG A 171 5.49 16.75 9.57
CA ARG A 171 4.09 16.51 9.91
C ARG A 171 3.91 16.15 11.37
N ARG A 172 2.91 16.76 12.02
CA ARG A 172 2.60 16.48 13.43
C ARG A 172 1.30 15.68 13.56
N PRO A 173 1.20 14.74 14.50
CA PRO A 173 2.26 14.30 15.42
C PRO A 173 3.35 13.47 14.72
N ARG A 174 3.10 12.93 13.52
CA ARG A 174 4.01 12.07 12.74
C ARG A 174 3.47 11.89 11.30
N PRO A 175 4.24 11.33 10.37
CA PRO A 175 3.72 10.86 9.08
C PRO A 175 2.57 9.87 9.28
N PRO A 176 1.53 9.88 8.43
CA PRO A 176 0.49 8.86 8.51
C PRO A 176 1.09 7.49 8.24
N ILE A 177 0.73 6.53 9.10
CA ILE A 177 1.17 5.15 8.99
C ILE A 177 0.13 4.35 8.22
N MET A 178 0.55 3.70 7.14
CA MET A 178 -0.22 2.67 6.45
C MET A 178 0.27 1.29 6.90
N ILE A 179 -0.64 0.39 7.27
CA ILE A 179 -0.30 -1.03 7.50
C ILE A 179 -1.09 -1.89 6.52
N GLY A 180 -0.36 -2.71 5.75
CA GLY A 180 -0.94 -3.60 4.75
C GLY A 180 -1.06 -5.04 5.22
N GLY A 181 -2.16 -5.71 4.87
CA GLY A 181 -2.35 -7.11 5.18
C GLY A 181 -3.63 -7.75 4.65
N ALA A 182 -3.76 -9.07 4.87
CA ALA A 182 -4.90 -9.86 4.45
C ALA A 182 -5.51 -10.72 5.57
N ARG A 183 -4.73 -11.05 6.59
CA ARG A 183 -5.17 -11.98 7.64
C ARG A 183 -5.61 -11.23 8.89
N LYS A 184 -6.52 -11.84 9.67
CA LYS A 184 -7.15 -11.25 10.85
C LYS A 184 -6.16 -10.51 11.76
N ARG A 185 -5.03 -11.16 12.10
CA ARG A 185 -4.09 -10.61 13.08
C ARG A 185 -3.44 -9.30 12.61
N VAL A 186 -2.97 -9.24 11.36
CA VAL A 186 -2.36 -8.02 10.81
C VAL A 186 -3.41 -6.93 10.54
N LEU A 187 -4.61 -7.29 10.07
CA LEU A 187 -5.69 -6.32 9.89
C LEU A 187 -6.17 -5.73 11.23
N SER A 188 -6.26 -6.55 12.28
CA SER A 188 -6.57 -6.04 13.62
C SER A 188 -5.47 -5.14 14.20
N LEU A 189 -4.19 -5.43 13.92
CA LEU A 189 -3.08 -4.55 14.26
C LEU A 189 -3.19 -3.22 13.49
N ALA A 190 -3.41 -3.29 12.18
CA ALA A 190 -3.59 -2.10 11.35
C ALA A 190 -4.72 -1.20 11.85
N ALA A 191 -5.86 -1.79 12.18
CA ALA A 191 -7.02 -1.07 12.71
C ALA A 191 -6.73 -0.32 14.03
N ARG A 192 -5.86 -0.87 14.88
CA ARG A 192 -5.49 -0.24 16.16
C ARG A 192 -4.38 0.78 16.04
N GLU A 193 -3.42 0.56 15.15
CA GLU A 193 -2.13 1.28 15.15
C GLU A 193 -1.92 2.22 13.97
N ALA A 194 -2.60 1.97 12.83
CA ALA A 194 -2.41 2.75 11.60
C ALA A 194 -3.40 3.91 11.47
N ASP A 195 -3.13 4.77 10.50
CA ASP A 195 -4.02 5.82 10.00
C ASP A 195 -4.69 5.38 8.68
N ILE A 196 -4.00 4.50 7.94
CA ILE A 196 -4.46 3.93 6.67
C ILE A 196 -4.34 2.41 6.76
N VAL A 197 -5.45 1.71 6.55
CA VAL A 197 -5.47 0.24 6.49
C VAL A 197 -5.48 -0.18 5.03
N SER A 198 -4.39 -0.81 4.57
CA SER A 198 -4.31 -1.35 3.21
C SER A 198 -4.79 -2.80 3.22
N ILE A 199 -5.98 -3.04 2.65
CA ILE A 199 -6.55 -4.38 2.55
C ILE A 199 -6.04 -5.04 1.27
N ASN A 200 -5.18 -6.05 1.43
CA ASN A 200 -4.60 -6.78 0.30
C ASN A 200 -5.68 -7.50 -0.53
N ASN A 201 -5.35 -7.74 -1.79
CA ASN A 201 -6.22 -8.43 -2.73
C ASN A 201 -6.71 -9.79 -2.23
N VAL A 202 -7.95 -10.12 -2.55
CA VAL A 202 -8.52 -11.45 -2.29
C VAL A 202 -8.09 -12.44 -3.38
N PRO A 203 -8.07 -13.75 -3.11
CA PRO A 203 -7.83 -14.77 -4.16
C PRO A 203 -8.87 -14.70 -5.28
N PHE A 204 -8.49 -15.17 -6.47
CA PHE A 204 -9.39 -15.30 -7.62
C PHE A 204 -10.16 -16.62 -7.64
N ASP A 205 -9.91 -17.51 -6.70
CA ASP A 205 -10.67 -18.76 -6.55
C ASP A 205 -12.16 -18.47 -6.31
N ALA A 206 -13.02 -19.33 -6.83
CA ALA A 206 -14.48 -19.18 -6.71
C ALA A 206 -14.91 -19.13 -5.22
N VAL A 207 -14.27 -19.95 -4.39
CA VAL A 207 -14.37 -19.92 -2.92
C VAL A 207 -13.01 -20.20 -2.32
N ASN A 208 -12.72 -19.59 -1.18
CA ASN A 208 -11.49 -19.84 -0.43
C ASN A 208 -11.65 -21.05 0.52
N ASP A 209 -10.58 -21.41 1.24
CA ASP A 209 -10.57 -22.52 2.20
C ASP A 209 -11.65 -22.42 3.31
N ALA A 210 -12.18 -21.23 3.53
CA ALA A 210 -13.28 -20.99 4.49
C ALA A 210 -14.66 -20.97 3.82
N GLY A 211 -14.76 -21.37 2.54
CA GLY A 211 -16.01 -21.42 1.78
C GLY A 211 -16.56 -20.06 1.37
N ARG A 212 -15.76 -18.97 1.46
CA ARG A 212 -16.20 -17.62 1.10
C ARG A 212 -15.86 -17.28 -0.34
N THR A 213 -16.80 -16.71 -1.05
CA THR A 213 -16.56 -16.04 -2.35
C THR A 213 -15.62 -14.84 -2.20
N PRO A 214 -15.01 -14.32 -3.28
CA PRO A 214 -14.17 -13.13 -3.22
C PRO A 214 -14.86 -11.92 -2.58
N ALA A 215 -16.14 -11.68 -2.88
CA ALA A 215 -16.91 -10.58 -2.28
C ALA A 215 -17.12 -10.78 -0.77
N GLU A 216 -17.49 -11.98 -0.33
CA GLU A 216 -17.65 -12.33 1.08
C GLU A 216 -16.32 -12.26 1.83
N GLU A 217 -15.20 -12.66 1.20
CA GLU A 217 -13.88 -12.53 1.80
C GLU A 217 -13.49 -11.05 1.97
N ALA A 218 -13.76 -10.21 0.99
CA ALA A 218 -13.51 -8.76 1.12
C ALA A 218 -14.35 -8.14 2.24
N ALA A 219 -15.63 -8.47 2.31
CA ALA A 219 -16.54 -8.04 3.38
C ALA A 219 -16.07 -8.53 4.76
N HIS A 220 -15.62 -9.80 4.84
CA HIS A 220 -15.06 -10.36 6.07
C HIS A 220 -13.80 -9.61 6.54
N ARG A 221 -12.88 -9.29 5.62
CA ARG A 221 -11.66 -8.54 5.96
C ARG A 221 -11.99 -7.15 6.49
N PHE A 222 -12.95 -6.48 5.86
CA PHE A 222 -13.41 -5.19 6.37
C PHE A 222 -14.10 -5.32 7.74
N ALA A 223 -14.91 -6.35 7.96
CA ALA A 223 -15.52 -6.59 9.26
C ALA A 223 -14.46 -6.77 10.36
N VAL A 224 -13.36 -7.49 10.07
CA VAL A 224 -12.22 -7.60 11.00
C VAL A 224 -11.61 -6.24 11.34
N VAL A 225 -11.45 -5.37 10.33
CA VAL A 225 -10.92 -4.00 10.54
C VAL A 225 -11.89 -3.18 11.39
N ARG A 226 -13.18 -3.16 11.03
CA ARG A 226 -14.23 -2.44 11.75
C ARG A 226 -14.31 -2.85 13.22
N ASP A 227 -14.36 -4.15 13.48
CA ASP A 227 -14.51 -4.70 14.83
C ASP A 227 -13.26 -4.42 15.70
N ALA A 228 -12.05 -4.42 15.08
CA ALA A 228 -10.81 -4.12 15.79
C ALA A 228 -10.56 -2.62 15.98
N ALA A 229 -11.11 -1.77 15.11
CA ALA A 229 -10.96 -0.31 15.16
C ALA A 229 -11.85 0.32 16.23
N GLY A 230 -13.07 -0.22 16.45
CA GLY A 230 -14.03 0.39 17.36
C GLY A 230 -14.24 1.87 17.00
N ASP A 231 -14.12 2.74 18.00
CA ASP A 231 -14.33 4.19 17.89
C ASP A 231 -13.30 4.89 16.97
N ARG A 232 -12.21 4.21 16.60
CA ARG A 232 -11.22 4.76 15.65
C ARG A 232 -11.66 4.66 14.18
N LEU A 233 -12.65 3.80 13.87
CA LEU A 233 -13.06 3.54 12.48
C LEU A 233 -13.35 4.80 11.66
N PRO A 234 -14.05 5.84 12.17
CA PRO A 234 -14.30 7.06 11.41
C PRO A 234 -13.04 7.84 11.00
N GLY A 235 -11.93 7.65 11.73
CA GLY A 235 -10.63 8.29 11.46
C GLY A 235 -9.71 7.47 10.55
N LEU A 236 -10.09 6.24 10.20
CA LEU A 236 -9.28 5.36 9.36
C LEU A 236 -9.59 5.55 7.87
N GLU A 237 -8.57 5.70 7.05
CA GLU A 237 -8.71 5.53 5.60
C GLU A 237 -8.55 4.05 5.26
N ILE A 238 -9.38 3.55 4.35
CA ILE A 238 -9.31 2.17 3.85
C ILE A 238 -8.77 2.20 2.44
N GLU A 239 -7.56 1.65 2.28
CA GLU A 239 -6.90 1.55 0.99
C GLU A 239 -7.12 0.18 0.36
N SER A 240 -7.38 0.19 -0.94
CA SER A 240 -7.42 -1.00 -1.78
C SER A 240 -6.71 -0.76 -3.11
N SER A 241 -6.10 -1.81 -3.66
CA SER A 241 -5.42 -1.74 -4.96
C SER A 241 -5.99 -2.80 -5.89
N PRO A 242 -6.98 -2.45 -6.74
CA PRO A 242 -7.47 -3.38 -7.75
C PRO A 242 -6.33 -3.87 -8.64
N PHE A 243 -6.23 -5.18 -8.81
CA PHE A 243 -5.12 -5.78 -9.56
C PHE A 243 -5.29 -5.57 -11.08
N PHE A 244 -6.56 -5.58 -11.54
CA PHE A 244 -6.92 -5.28 -12.92
C PHE A 244 -7.82 -4.05 -12.94
N THR A 245 -7.38 -3.04 -13.69
CA THR A 245 -8.11 -1.78 -13.86
C THR A 245 -8.10 -1.44 -15.34
N GLU A 246 -9.28 -1.21 -15.94
CA GLU A 246 -9.39 -0.81 -17.34
C GLU A 246 -10.65 0.03 -17.56
N ILE A 247 -10.49 1.25 -18.05
CA ILE A 247 -11.62 2.08 -18.49
C ILE A 247 -11.90 1.71 -19.96
N THR A 248 -13.08 1.19 -20.23
CA THR A 248 -13.48 0.66 -21.53
C THR A 248 -14.99 0.67 -21.72
N ASP A 249 -15.43 0.83 -22.96
CA ASP A 249 -16.85 0.68 -23.36
C ASP A 249 -17.23 -0.79 -23.63
N ASP A 250 -16.26 -1.71 -23.58
CA ASP A 250 -16.48 -3.16 -23.71
C ASP A 250 -15.96 -3.91 -22.45
N PRO A 251 -16.70 -3.83 -21.32
CA PRO A 251 -16.32 -4.51 -20.10
C PRO A 251 -16.30 -6.03 -20.21
N ALA A 252 -17.08 -6.61 -21.12
CA ALA A 252 -17.10 -8.05 -21.33
C ALA A 252 -15.80 -8.55 -21.95
N ALA A 253 -15.28 -7.88 -22.97
CA ALA A 253 -13.98 -8.21 -23.54
C ALA A 253 -12.84 -8.00 -22.53
N ALA A 254 -12.89 -6.95 -21.69
CA ALA A 254 -11.92 -6.72 -20.63
C ALA A 254 -11.96 -7.85 -19.57
N ALA A 255 -13.15 -8.25 -19.12
CA ALA A 255 -13.32 -9.38 -18.21
C ALA A 255 -12.80 -10.69 -18.83
N GLY A 256 -13.05 -10.92 -20.13
CA GLY A 256 -12.50 -12.07 -20.86
C GLY A 256 -10.96 -12.10 -20.87
N ARG A 257 -10.28 -10.94 -20.99
CA ARG A 257 -8.82 -10.85 -20.88
C ARG A 257 -8.33 -11.20 -19.48
N VAL A 258 -9.00 -10.69 -18.45
CA VAL A 258 -8.68 -11.02 -17.04
C VAL A 258 -8.88 -12.51 -16.78
N ALA A 259 -10.00 -13.08 -17.22
CA ALA A 259 -10.31 -14.50 -17.15
C ALA A 259 -9.18 -15.37 -17.70
N LYS A 260 -8.73 -15.04 -18.91
CA LYS A 260 -7.63 -15.75 -19.58
C LYS A 260 -6.30 -15.66 -18.83
N ILE A 261 -5.97 -14.49 -18.28
CA ILE A 261 -4.74 -14.25 -17.51
C ILE A 261 -4.76 -15.04 -16.20
N MET A 262 -5.90 -15.07 -15.53
CA MET A 262 -6.04 -15.69 -14.21
C MET A 262 -6.41 -17.18 -14.28
N GLY A 263 -6.82 -17.68 -15.45
CA GLY A 263 -7.29 -19.06 -15.60
C GLY A 263 -8.63 -19.34 -14.89
N VAL A 264 -9.51 -18.34 -14.82
CA VAL A 264 -10.82 -18.43 -14.15
C VAL A 264 -11.95 -18.13 -15.13
N PRO A 265 -13.20 -18.55 -14.86
CA PRO A 265 -14.36 -18.16 -15.67
C PRO A 265 -14.55 -16.64 -15.71
N PRO A 266 -15.04 -16.06 -16.82
CA PRO A 266 -15.28 -14.62 -16.92
C PRO A 266 -16.50 -14.15 -16.09
N ASP A 267 -17.40 -15.07 -15.77
CA ASP A 267 -18.62 -14.76 -15.02
C ASP A 267 -18.29 -14.31 -13.61
N GLY A 268 -18.88 -13.19 -13.16
CA GLY A 268 -18.64 -12.59 -11.85
C GLY A 268 -17.32 -11.82 -11.71
N LEU A 269 -16.44 -11.80 -12.73
CA LEU A 269 -15.21 -11.00 -12.67
C LEU A 269 -15.45 -9.49 -12.58
N PRO A 270 -16.46 -8.88 -13.23
CA PRO A 270 -16.74 -7.46 -13.05
C PRO A 270 -17.04 -7.06 -11.59
N GLU A 271 -17.64 -7.96 -10.82
CA GLU A 271 -17.96 -7.76 -9.40
C GLU A 271 -16.81 -8.14 -8.46
N HIS A 272 -15.78 -8.79 -8.99
CA HIS A 272 -14.63 -9.23 -8.17
C HIS A 272 -13.89 -8.03 -7.56
N PRO A 273 -13.58 -8.04 -6.23
CA PRO A 273 -12.95 -6.90 -5.55
C PRO A 273 -11.63 -6.41 -6.17
N ASN A 274 -10.87 -7.32 -6.78
CA ASN A 274 -9.59 -6.99 -7.44
C ASN A 274 -9.74 -6.50 -8.89
N VAL A 275 -10.97 -6.44 -9.41
CA VAL A 275 -11.25 -6.04 -10.79
C VAL A 275 -12.02 -4.74 -10.80
N LEU A 276 -11.60 -3.80 -11.63
CA LEU A 276 -12.24 -2.50 -11.82
C LEU A 276 -12.24 -2.18 -13.32
N VAL A 277 -13.18 -2.77 -14.05
CA VAL A 277 -13.30 -2.65 -15.50
C VAL A 277 -14.68 -2.14 -15.86
N GLY A 278 -14.78 -1.29 -16.87
CA GLY A 278 -16.03 -0.71 -17.36
C GLY A 278 -15.85 0.70 -17.89
N SER A 279 -16.95 1.30 -18.31
CA SER A 279 -17.00 2.72 -18.67
C SER A 279 -16.62 3.60 -17.48
N LEU A 280 -16.34 4.87 -17.73
CA LEU A 280 -16.03 5.82 -16.67
C LEU A 280 -17.15 5.91 -15.62
N ASP A 281 -18.42 5.86 -16.07
CA ASP A 281 -19.58 5.92 -15.18
C ASP A 281 -19.68 4.65 -14.32
N GLU A 282 -19.59 3.48 -14.91
CA GLU A 282 -19.65 2.19 -14.19
C GLU A 282 -18.53 2.05 -13.17
N VAL A 283 -17.31 2.47 -13.52
CA VAL A 283 -16.18 2.45 -12.59
C VAL A 283 -16.38 3.43 -11.44
N ALA A 284 -16.87 4.64 -11.72
CA ALA A 284 -17.17 5.64 -10.70
C ALA A 284 -18.25 5.15 -9.73
N ASP A 285 -19.34 4.60 -10.25
CA ASP A 285 -20.45 4.08 -9.43
C ASP A 285 -20.01 2.89 -8.58
N ARG A 286 -19.20 1.99 -9.14
CA ARG A 286 -18.64 0.84 -8.39
C ARG A 286 -17.71 1.27 -7.26
N LEU A 287 -16.91 2.29 -7.47
CA LEU A 287 -16.07 2.86 -6.42
C LEU A 287 -16.93 3.49 -5.30
N GLN A 288 -17.99 4.21 -5.63
CA GLN A 288 -18.93 4.75 -4.65
C GLN A 288 -19.60 3.64 -3.84
N GLN A 289 -20.11 2.60 -4.50
CA GLN A 289 -20.69 1.43 -3.84
C GLN A 289 -19.68 0.75 -2.87
N ARG A 290 -18.42 0.58 -3.30
CA ARG A 290 -17.38 0.02 -2.43
C ARG A 290 -17.09 0.92 -1.23
N ARG A 291 -17.06 2.23 -1.40
CA ARG A 291 -16.88 3.18 -0.29
C ARG A 291 -18.05 3.11 0.70
N GLU A 292 -19.28 3.02 0.22
CA GLU A 292 -20.46 2.88 1.06
C GLU A 292 -20.49 1.54 1.82
N ALA A 293 -20.13 0.45 1.13
CA ALA A 293 -20.15 -0.89 1.70
C ALA A 293 -19.03 -1.15 2.72
N CYS A 294 -17.82 -0.64 2.46
CA CYS A 294 -16.64 -0.98 3.25
C CYS A 294 -15.67 0.18 3.51
N GLY A 295 -16.09 1.42 3.31
CA GLY A 295 -15.26 2.59 3.56
C GLY A 295 -14.07 2.76 2.62
N ALA A 296 -13.93 1.95 1.55
CA ALA A 296 -12.80 1.99 0.63
C ALA A 296 -12.76 3.32 -0.14
N ASN A 297 -12.03 4.29 0.41
CA ASN A 297 -11.92 5.65 -0.12
C ASN A 297 -10.56 5.92 -0.79
N TYR A 298 -9.56 5.08 -0.54
CA TYR A 298 -8.20 5.26 -1.05
C TYR A 298 -7.88 4.16 -2.06
N ILE A 299 -7.74 4.53 -3.33
CA ILE A 299 -7.58 3.57 -4.43
C ILE A 299 -6.19 3.72 -5.04
N THR A 300 -5.41 2.64 -5.00
CA THR A 300 -4.08 2.59 -5.61
C THR A 300 -4.11 1.81 -6.91
N VAL A 301 -3.78 2.45 -8.04
CA VAL A 301 -3.65 1.79 -9.33
C VAL A 301 -2.20 1.52 -9.69
N GLN A 302 -1.97 0.62 -10.64
CA GLN A 302 -0.62 0.30 -11.11
C GLN A 302 -0.10 1.37 -12.08
N GLN A 303 1.22 1.57 -12.15
CA GLN A 303 1.88 2.54 -13.03
C GLN A 303 1.38 2.51 -14.48
N ARG A 304 1.08 1.33 -15.02
CA ARG A 304 0.59 1.16 -16.39
C ARG A 304 -0.77 1.81 -16.64
N GLU A 305 -1.54 2.06 -15.57
CA GLU A 305 -2.88 2.64 -15.63
C GLU A 305 -2.88 4.16 -15.33
N LEU A 306 -1.73 4.75 -15.07
CA LEU A 306 -1.58 6.15 -14.65
C LEU A 306 -2.40 7.11 -15.52
N GLU A 307 -2.25 7.03 -16.84
CA GLU A 307 -2.94 7.95 -17.76
C GLU A 307 -4.38 7.51 -18.03
N ARG A 308 -4.62 6.22 -18.19
CA ARG A 308 -5.94 5.69 -18.52
C ARG A 308 -6.94 5.87 -17.38
N PHE A 309 -6.48 5.85 -16.15
CA PHE A 309 -7.31 6.02 -14.97
C PHE A 309 -7.49 7.48 -14.54
N ALA A 310 -6.75 8.42 -15.11
CA ALA A 310 -6.81 9.85 -14.79
C ALA A 310 -8.23 10.47 -14.91
N PRO A 311 -9.10 10.07 -15.87
CA PRO A 311 -10.49 10.56 -15.90
C PRO A 311 -11.30 10.22 -14.64
N VAL A 312 -11.06 9.04 -14.03
CA VAL A 312 -11.72 8.66 -12.76
C VAL A 312 -11.18 9.51 -11.61
N VAL A 313 -9.87 9.78 -11.58
CA VAL A 313 -9.25 10.67 -10.60
C VAL A 313 -9.87 12.06 -10.70
N ALA A 314 -9.95 12.65 -11.90
CA ALA A 314 -10.54 13.97 -12.12
C ALA A 314 -12.01 14.05 -11.69
N ARG A 315 -12.76 12.95 -11.83
CA ARG A 315 -14.19 12.89 -11.48
C ARG A 315 -14.45 12.76 -9.98
N LEU A 316 -13.65 11.96 -9.27
CA LEU A 316 -13.95 11.53 -7.90
C LEU A 316 -13.01 12.08 -6.83
N ALA A 317 -11.81 12.52 -7.16
CA ALA A 317 -10.85 13.00 -6.15
C ALA A 317 -11.45 14.14 -5.30
N GLY A 318 -11.35 13.99 -3.99
CA GLY A 318 -11.84 14.98 -3.02
C GLY A 318 -13.35 14.98 -2.77
N ARG A 319 -14.11 14.07 -3.42
CA ARG A 319 -15.58 13.97 -3.28
C ARG A 319 -16.00 12.94 -2.26
#